data_3bbe0f5d4e2cd7d6abf97231166cd3d1
#
_entry.id   3bbe0f5d4e2cd7d6abf97231166cd3d1
#
_cell.length_a   1.000
_cell.length_b   1.000
_cell.length_c   1.000
_cell.angle_alpha   90.00
_cell.angle_beta   90.00
_cell.angle_gamma   90.00
#
_symmetry.space_group_name_H-M   'P 1'
#
loop_
_entity.id
_entity.type
_entity.pdbx_description
1 polymer ?
#
loop_
_entity_poly.entity_id
_entity_poly.type
_entity_poly.pdbx_seq_one_letter_code
_entity_poly.pdbx_strand_id
1 'polypeptide(L)'
;MILNRVGIKKLFDAVADGNIVSKAKPDPEVFIKAANMVGIEPGNCFVFEDAIAGVQAAINAGMLCIGVGSARILTEAHFVISGLNEMNLKKLKTIEKTIRL
;
A
#
# COMPACT_ATOMS: atom_id res chain seq x y z
N MET A 1 -3.07 2.71 4.48
CA MET A 1 -4.30 2.82 3.67
C MET A 1 -4.15 1.99 2.41
N ILE A 2 -5.17 1.25 2.06
CA ILE A 2 -5.19 0.40 0.87
C ILE A 2 -6.23 0.93 -0.12
N LEU A 3 -5.86 1.01 -1.39
CA LEU A 3 -6.75 1.41 -2.48
C LEU A 3 -6.80 0.33 -3.56
N ASN A 4 -7.97 0.17 -4.16
CA ASN A 4 -8.16 -0.71 -5.31
C ASN A 4 -7.65 -0.03 -6.59
N ARG A 5 -6.69 -0.66 -7.26
CA ARG A 5 -6.09 -0.15 -8.50
C ARG A 5 -7.03 -0.21 -9.69
N VAL A 6 -7.90 -1.22 -9.75
CA VAL A 6 -8.78 -1.45 -10.91
C VAL A 6 -9.80 -0.34 -11.07
N GLY A 7 -10.43 0.08 -10.00
CA GLY A 7 -11.43 1.17 -10.03
C GLY A 7 -11.02 2.40 -9.25
N ILE A 8 -9.83 2.37 -8.64
CA ILE A 8 -9.33 3.40 -7.72
C ILE A 8 -10.40 3.78 -6.69
N LYS A 9 -11.10 2.78 -6.20
CA LYS A 9 -12.05 2.97 -5.12
C LYS A 9 -11.29 3.00 -3.80
N LYS A 10 -11.59 3.99 -2.98
CA LYS A 10 -11.05 4.05 -1.65
C LYS A 10 -11.62 2.89 -0.85
N LEU A 11 -10.76 1.95 -0.51
CA LEU A 11 -11.11 0.90 0.43
C LEU A 11 -10.81 1.45 1.81
N PHE A 12 -11.81 1.45 2.65
CA PHE A 12 -11.60 1.78 4.03
C PHE A 12 -10.58 0.79 4.60
N ASP A 13 -9.72 1.33 5.41
CA ASP A 13 -8.76 0.54 6.14
C ASP A 13 -9.43 -0.69 6.73
N ALA A 14 -9.28 -1.79 6.05
CA ALA A 14 -9.32 -3.03 6.74
C ALA A 14 -8.09 -2.97 7.64
N VAL A 15 -8.18 -2.20 8.71
CA VAL A 15 -7.15 -2.22 9.71
C VAL A 15 -7.21 -3.60 10.30
N ALA A 16 -6.33 -4.44 9.81
CA ALA A 16 -6.02 -5.64 10.49
C ALA A 16 -5.43 -5.21 11.83
N ASP A 17 -6.26 -5.10 12.84
CA ASP A 17 -5.74 -4.87 14.16
C ASP A 17 -4.92 -6.11 14.57
N GLY A 18 -4.09 -5.96 15.59
CA GLY A 18 -3.21 -7.02 16.05
C GLY A 18 -3.93 -8.30 16.46
N ASN A 19 -5.27 -8.33 16.55
CA ASN A 19 -6.02 -9.52 16.93
C ASN A 19 -6.28 -10.48 15.77
N ILE A 20 -6.16 -10.00 14.52
CA ILE A 20 -6.45 -10.83 13.36
C ILE A 20 -5.20 -11.27 12.59
N VAL A 21 -4.03 -10.80 12.98
CA VAL A 21 -2.76 -11.23 12.39
C VAL A 21 -1.90 -11.91 13.44
N SER A 22 -1.24 -12.99 13.03
CA SER A 22 -0.29 -13.71 13.90
C SER A 22 1.15 -13.23 13.72
N LYS A 23 1.44 -12.54 12.61
CA LYS A 23 2.77 -12.07 12.27
C LYS A 23 2.76 -10.57 12.03
N ALA A 24 3.71 -9.88 12.65
CA ALA A 24 3.89 -8.45 12.50
C ALA A 24 4.66 -8.11 11.21
N LYS A 25 4.52 -6.87 10.72
CA LYS A 25 5.36 -6.33 9.65
C LYS A 25 6.85 -6.54 10.01
N PRO A 26 7.70 -6.89 9.08
CA PRO A 26 7.55 -6.85 7.61
C PRO A 26 6.89 -8.09 7.00
N ASP A 27 6.29 -8.98 7.79
CA ASP A 27 5.53 -10.09 7.24
C ASP A 27 4.32 -9.56 6.48
N PRO A 28 3.99 -10.11 5.29
CA PRO A 28 2.89 -9.60 4.47
C PRO A 28 1.50 -9.92 4.99
N GLU A 29 1.37 -10.71 6.05
CA GLU A 29 0.08 -11.23 6.54
C GLU A 29 -0.97 -10.14 6.74
N VAL A 30 -0.59 -9.01 7.34
CA VAL A 30 -1.51 -7.91 7.61
C VAL A 30 -2.16 -7.38 6.33
N PHE A 31 -1.40 -7.22 5.26
CA PHE A 31 -1.92 -6.71 4.00
C PHE A 31 -2.67 -7.77 3.19
N ILE A 32 -2.21 -9.01 3.21
CA ILE A 32 -2.90 -10.11 2.55
C ILE A 32 -4.29 -10.32 3.18
N LYS A 33 -4.37 -10.32 4.51
CA LYS A 33 -5.65 -10.42 5.20
C LYS A 33 -6.56 -9.24 4.92
N ALA A 34 -6.02 -8.03 4.89
CA ALA A 34 -6.80 -6.85 4.54
C ALA A 34 -7.38 -6.93 3.13
N ALA A 35 -6.60 -7.36 2.16
CA ALA A 35 -7.07 -7.55 0.79
C ALA A 35 -8.17 -8.62 0.72
N ASN A 36 -8.00 -9.73 1.44
CA ASN A 36 -9.00 -10.80 1.49
C ASN A 36 -10.31 -10.33 2.10
N MET A 37 -10.25 -9.51 3.15
CA MET A 37 -11.45 -8.98 3.82
C MET A 37 -12.31 -8.14 2.88
N VAL A 38 -11.71 -7.47 1.91
CA VAL A 38 -12.42 -6.64 0.93
C VAL A 38 -12.57 -7.32 -0.43
N GLY A 39 -12.10 -8.55 -0.57
CA GLY A 39 -12.27 -9.34 -1.79
C GLY A 39 -11.48 -8.86 -2.98
N ILE A 40 -10.29 -8.28 -2.77
CA ILE A 40 -9.44 -7.75 -3.85
C ILE A 40 -8.11 -8.48 -3.87
N GLU A 41 -7.67 -8.86 -5.07
CA GLU A 41 -6.37 -9.47 -5.25
C GLU A 41 -5.24 -8.50 -4.84
N PRO A 42 -4.19 -8.97 -4.15
CA PRO A 42 -3.09 -8.11 -3.74
C PRO A 42 -2.48 -7.30 -4.88
N GLY A 43 -2.31 -7.88 -6.06
CA GLY A 43 -1.77 -7.17 -7.23
C GLY A 43 -2.61 -5.98 -7.70
N ASN A 44 -3.86 -5.89 -7.26
CA ASN A 44 -4.77 -4.79 -7.57
C ASN A 44 -4.88 -3.76 -6.44
N CYS A 45 -3.99 -3.81 -5.46
CA CYS A 45 -4.00 -2.89 -4.33
C CYS A 45 -2.85 -1.90 -4.38
N PHE A 46 -3.13 -0.64 -4.01
CA PHE A 46 -2.12 0.31 -3.58
C PHE A 46 -2.06 0.32 -2.07
N VAL A 47 -0.86 0.42 -1.52
CA VAL A 47 -0.65 0.62 -0.08
C VAL A 47 0.08 1.93 0.12
N PHE A 48 -0.40 2.75 1.04
CA PHE A 48 0.29 3.96 1.50
C PHE A 48 0.90 3.65 2.87
N GLU A 49 2.22 3.78 2.98
CA GLU A 49 2.95 3.38 4.18
C GLU A 49 4.05 4.38 4.52
N ASP A 50 4.22 4.67 5.81
CA ASP A 50 5.21 5.63 6.29
C ASP A 50 6.41 4.98 7.00
N ALA A 51 6.38 3.68 7.21
CA ALA A 51 7.43 2.95 7.91
C ALA A 51 8.10 1.92 6.99
N ILE A 52 9.41 1.71 7.21
CA ILE A 52 10.19 0.74 6.42
C ILE A 52 9.57 -0.65 6.48
N ALA A 53 9.22 -1.11 7.68
CA ALA A 53 8.63 -2.44 7.85
C ALA A 53 7.28 -2.57 7.12
N GLY A 54 6.49 -1.50 7.08
CA GLY A 54 5.23 -1.46 6.35
C GLY A 54 5.43 -1.50 4.84
N VAL A 55 6.42 -0.77 4.34
CA VAL A 55 6.80 -0.82 2.91
C VAL A 55 7.21 -2.24 2.52
N GLN A 56 8.06 -2.87 3.32
CA GLN A 56 8.50 -4.25 3.07
C GLN A 56 7.34 -5.23 3.08
N ALA A 57 6.42 -5.09 4.04
CA ALA A 57 5.23 -5.94 4.12
C ALA A 57 4.34 -5.80 2.89
N ALA A 58 4.15 -4.59 2.39
CA ALA A 58 3.35 -4.32 1.19
C ALA A 58 4.00 -4.97 -0.04
N ILE A 59 5.30 -4.81 -0.20
CA ILE A 59 6.04 -5.42 -1.32
C ILE A 59 5.97 -6.93 -1.23
N ASN A 60 6.18 -7.50 -0.05
CA ASN A 60 6.11 -8.94 0.18
C ASN A 60 4.69 -9.50 -0.06
N ALA A 61 3.67 -8.67 0.10
CA ALA A 61 2.29 -9.03 -0.22
C ALA A 61 1.96 -8.95 -1.71
N GLY A 62 2.88 -8.47 -2.54
CA GLY A 62 2.64 -8.29 -3.97
C GLY A 62 1.83 -7.06 -4.33
N MET A 63 1.80 -6.07 -3.44
CA MET A 63 1.05 -4.82 -3.63
C MET A 63 1.96 -3.70 -4.10
N LEU A 64 1.40 -2.70 -4.81
CA LEU A 64 2.11 -1.47 -5.10
C LEU A 64 2.18 -0.61 -3.85
N CYS A 65 3.39 -0.22 -3.47
CA CYS A 65 3.60 0.59 -2.27
C CYS A 65 3.99 2.02 -2.61
N ILE A 66 3.24 2.97 -2.07
CA ILE A 66 3.55 4.39 -2.09
C ILE A 66 4.01 4.76 -0.69
N GLY A 67 5.29 5.09 -0.57
CA GLY A 67 5.86 5.56 0.69
C GLY A 67 5.41 6.99 0.97
N VAL A 68 5.10 7.26 2.23
CA VAL A 68 4.73 8.62 2.69
C VAL A 68 5.81 9.10 3.64
N GLY A 69 6.63 10.02 3.18
CA GLY A 69 7.74 10.55 3.97
C GLY A 69 8.99 10.80 3.15
N SER A 70 10.13 10.30 3.62
CA SER A 70 11.43 10.54 2.99
C SER A 70 11.81 9.41 2.03
N ALA A 71 12.11 9.77 0.78
CA ALA A 71 12.62 8.82 -0.21
C ALA A 71 13.98 8.24 0.19
N ARG A 72 14.74 8.92 1.03
CA ARG A 72 16.01 8.41 1.54
C ARG A 72 15.84 7.26 2.51
N ILE A 73 14.69 7.21 3.19
CA ILE A 73 14.37 6.19 4.18
C ILE A 73 13.54 5.08 3.56
N LEU A 74 12.52 5.43 2.77
CA LEU A 74 11.58 4.49 2.17
C LEU A 74 12.05 4.05 0.77
N THR A 75 13.28 3.57 0.69
CA THR A 75 13.96 3.29 -0.59
C THR A 75 13.34 2.15 -1.39
N GLU A 76 12.63 1.23 -0.74
CA GLU A 76 12.02 0.09 -1.41
C GLU A 76 10.63 0.38 -1.95
N ALA A 77 10.00 1.49 -1.55
CA ALA A 77 8.69 1.86 -2.06
C ALA A 77 8.74 2.11 -3.57
N HIS A 78 7.69 1.76 -4.27
CA HIS A 78 7.60 1.99 -5.72
C HIS A 78 7.56 3.47 -6.06
N PHE A 79 6.99 4.27 -5.18
CA PHE A 79 6.92 5.73 -5.31
C PHE A 79 6.87 6.34 -3.92
N VAL A 80 7.39 7.56 -3.77
CA VAL A 80 7.39 8.24 -2.47
C VAL A 80 6.81 9.63 -2.61
N ILE A 81 5.92 9.99 -1.69
CA ILE A 81 5.35 11.33 -1.55
C ILE A 81 5.68 11.87 -0.17
N SER A 82 5.75 13.20 -0.04
CA SER A 82 6.11 13.82 1.25
C SER A 82 4.96 13.78 2.26
N GLY A 83 3.72 13.72 1.77
CA GLY A 83 2.53 13.64 2.63
C GLY A 83 1.30 13.30 1.81
N LEU A 84 0.26 12.82 2.48
CA LEU A 84 -0.99 12.44 1.81
C LEU A 84 -1.72 13.61 1.17
N ASN A 85 -1.43 14.83 1.60
CA ASN A 85 -1.99 16.05 1.00
C ASN A 85 -1.55 16.26 -0.46
N GLU A 86 -0.47 15.60 -0.89
CA GLU A 86 -0.05 15.63 -2.29
C GLU A 86 -0.88 14.71 -3.17
N MET A 87 -1.69 13.84 -2.59
CA MET A 87 -2.38 12.79 -3.34
C MET A 87 -3.76 13.24 -3.78
N ASN A 88 -4.06 13.01 -5.04
CA ASN A 88 -5.39 13.10 -5.61
C ASN A 88 -5.55 12.00 -6.66
N LEU A 89 -6.77 11.83 -7.16
CA LEU A 89 -7.07 10.76 -8.10
C LEU A 89 -6.24 10.85 -9.39
N LYS A 90 -6.05 12.07 -9.89
CA LYS A 90 -5.26 12.29 -11.11
C LYS A 90 -3.80 11.88 -10.92
N LYS A 91 -3.20 12.27 -9.80
CA LYS A 91 -1.82 11.92 -9.46
C LYS A 91 -1.66 10.42 -9.27
N LEU A 92 -2.63 9.77 -8.62
CA LEU A 92 -2.62 8.33 -8.43
C LEU A 92 -2.64 7.57 -9.75
N LYS A 93 -3.44 7.99 -10.70
CA LYS A 93 -3.47 7.41 -12.05
C LYS A 93 -2.14 7.61 -12.78
N THR A 94 -1.52 8.76 -12.61
CA THR A 94 -0.21 9.05 -13.20
C THR A 94 0.87 8.14 -12.61
N ILE A 95 0.87 7.97 -11.30
CA ILE A 95 1.81 7.07 -10.60
C ILE A 95 1.63 5.64 -11.09
N GLU A 96 0.40 5.17 -11.20
CA GLU A 96 0.12 3.82 -11.67
C GLU A 96 0.69 3.59 -13.07
N LYS A 97 0.49 4.53 -13.99
CA LYS A 97 1.03 4.42 -15.35
C LYS A 97 2.56 4.35 -15.34
N THR A 98 3.20 5.17 -14.51
CA THR A 98 4.65 5.21 -14.40
C THR A 98 5.21 3.89 -13.88
N ILE A 99 4.60 3.32 -12.86
CA ILE A 99 5.05 2.09 -12.22
C ILE A 99 4.82 0.86 -13.12
N ARG A 100 3.72 0.84 -13.86
CA ARG A 100 3.34 -0.30 -14.70
C ARG A 100 4.18 -0.44 -15.97
N LEU A 101 4.91 0.58 -16.31
CA LEU A 101 5.82 0.51 -17.44
C LEU A 101 7.08 -0.26 -17.06
#